data_9656d504378d0f4742115ae0a9c248f6
#
_entry.id   9656d504378d0f4742115ae0a9c248f6
#
_cell.length_a   1.000
_cell.length_b   1.000
_cell.length_c   1.000
_cell.angle_alpha   90.00
_cell.angle_beta   90.00
_cell.angle_gamma   90.00
#
_symmetry.space_group_name_H-M   'P 1'
#
loop_
_entity.id
_entity.type
_entity.pdbx_description
1 polymer ?
#
loop_
_entity_poly.entity_id
_entity_poly.type
_entity_poly.pdbx_seq_one_letter_code
_entity_poly.pdbx_strand_id
1 'polypeptide(L)'
;MKQKEAEFMPVLENCEPKRVFHYFEEICKIPHGSRNTKQISDFLVEFAKDHGFRYVQDELNNVVIYKPGTPGYENSPTVIIQGHMDMVCEKRPDVDHDFTKDGLNISVKDGYITANGTTLGGDDGIAVAYGLALLDSTDIPHPPLEVLLTVDEEIGLLGAVGLDCSVLKGRRFINLDSEAEGSLWISCAGGLSGI
;
A
#
# COMPACT_ATOMS: atom_id res chain seq x y z
N MET A 1 -32.95 15.06 -7.44
CA MET A 1 -33.06 13.73 -6.78
C MET A 1 -31.66 13.40 -6.26
N LYS A 2 -31.46 13.42 -4.95
CA LYS A 2 -30.21 13.01 -4.33
C LYS A 2 -30.07 11.49 -4.55
N GLN A 3 -29.02 11.05 -5.26
CA GLN A 3 -28.62 9.65 -5.22
C GLN A 3 -28.31 9.32 -3.78
N LYS A 4 -28.99 8.29 -3.24
CA LYS A 4 -28.64 7.70 -1.97
C LYS A 4 -27.22 7.12 -2.16
N GLU A 5 -26.24 7.66 -1.45
CA GLU A 5 -25.01 6.94 -1.18
C GLU A 5 -25.41 5.59 -0.63
N ALA A 6 -25.07 4.53 -1.33
CA ALA A 6 -25.23 3.18 -0.80
C ALA A 6 -24.32 3.11 0.43
N GLU A 7 -24.89 2.87 1.59
CA GLU A 7 -24.16 2.65 2.83
C GLU A 7 -23.25 1.43 2.59
N PHE A 8 -21.96 1.69 2.40
CA PHE A 8 -20.98 0.65 2.10
C PHE A 8 -20.74 -0.11 3.42
N MET A 9 -21.38 -1.26 3.58
CA MET A 9 -21.14 -2.11 4.76
C MET A 9 -19.73 -2.66 4.69
N PRO A 10 -18.90 -2.50 5.77
CA PRO A 10 -17.56 -3.03 5.77
C PRO A 10 -17.54 -4.55 5.56
N VAL A 11 -16.80 -5.01 4.57
CA VAL A 11 -16.71 -6.43 4.21
C VAL A 11 -15.71 -7.15 5.10
N LEU A 12 -14.64 -6.45 5.50
CA LEU A 12 -13.50 -7.02 6.22
C LEU A 12 -13.51 -6.71 7.74
N GLU A 13 -14.59 -6.15 8.29
CA GLU A 13 -14.67 -5.75 9.71
C GLU A 13 -14.38 -6.87 10.72
N ASN A 14 -14.61 -8.12 10.32
CA ASN A 14 -14.38 -9.30 11.16
C ASN A 14 -13.04 -10.00 10.87
N CYS A 15 -12.20 -9.46 9.99
CA CYS A 15 -10.88 -9.99 9.69
C CYS A 15 -9.84 -9.46 10.68
N GLU A 16 -8.88 -10.30 11.05
CA GLU A 16 -7.75 -9.91 11.92
C GLU A 16 -6.41 -10.03 11.18
N PRO A 17 -5.51 -9.06 11.37
CA PRO A 17 -5.54 -7.88 12.26
C PRO A 17 -6.49 -6.78 11.72
N LYS A 18 -7.41 -6.31 12.56
CA LYS A 18 -8.49 -5.38 12.15
C LYS A 18 -7.97 -4.12 11.44
N ARG A 19 -6.92 -3.51 11.98
CA ARG A 19 -6.37 -2.27 11.43
C ARG A 19 -5.81 -2.46 10.02
N VAL A 20 -5.14 -3.59 9.77
CA VAL A 20 -4.62 -3.93 8.43
C VAL A 20 -5.76 -4.13 7.44
N PHE A 21 -6.76 -4.94 7.79
CA PHE A 21 -7.88 -5.21 6.88
C PHE A 21 -8.80 -4.01 6.68
N HIS A 22 -8.90 -3.12 7.67
CA HIS A 22 -9.57 -1.83 7.48
C HIS A 22 -8.90 -1.02 6.37
N TYR A 23 -7.57 -0.83 6.43
CA TYR A 23 -6.86 -0.07 5.41
C TYR A 23 -6.85 -0.79 4.05
N PHE A 24 -6.75 -2.10 4.03
CA PHE A 24 -6.86 -2.86 2.79
C PHE A 24 -8.22 -2.64 2.12
N GLU A 25 -9.31 -2.65 2.89
CA GLU A 25 -10.66 -2.36 2.37
C GLU A 25 -10.78 -0.92 1.84
N GLU A 26 -10.18 0.07 2.52
CA GLU A 26 -10.18 1.46 2.04
C GLU A 26 -9.40 1.60 0.72
N ILE A 27 -8.25 0.93 0.59
CA ILE A 27 -7.46 0.89 -0.65
C ILE A 27 -8.27 0.28 -1.79
N CYS A 28 -8.99 -0.82 -1.54
CA CYS A 28 -9.82 -1.48 -2.54
C CYS A 28 -10.93 -0.58 -3.11
N LYS A 29 -11.33 0.48 -2.42
CA LYS A 29 -12.32 1.45 -2.91
C LYS A 29 -11.76 2.43 -3.93
N ILE A 30 -10.44 2.52 -4.04
CA ILE A 30 -9.71 3.49 -4.87
C ILE A 30 -9.21 2.79 -6.13
N PRO A 31 -9.49 3.29 -7.34
CA PRO A 31 -8.83 2.81 -8.55
C PRO A 31 -7.32 3.06 -8.48
N HIS A 32 -6.51 1.99 -8.59
CA HIS A 32 -5.06 2.08 -8.41
C HIS A 32 -4.25 1.14 -9.32
N GLY A 33 -4.73 0.88 -10.52
CA GLY A 33 -3.94 0.16 -11.52
C GLY A 33 -2.66 0.89 -11.88
N SER A 34 -1.64 0.16 -12.37
CA SER A 34 -0.40 0.76 -12.90
C SER A 34 -0.72 1.89 -13.88
N ARG A 35 0.00 2.99 -13.83
CA ARG A 35 -0.22 4.27 -14.53
C ARG A 35 -1.50 5.04 -14.12
N ASN A 36 -2.28 4.54 -13.19
CA ASN A 36 -3.46 5.22 -12.63
C ASN A 36 -3.33 5.37 -11.10
N THR A 37 -2.19 5.76 -10.62
CA THR A 37 -1.81 5.75 -9.19
C THR A 37 -2.06 7.08 -8.46
N LYS A 38 -2.48 8.14 -9.18
CA LYS A 38 -2.64 9.47 -8.57
C LYS A 38 -3.64 9.49 -7.43
N GLN A 39 -4.76 8.79 -7.55
CA GLN A 39 -5.83 8.81 -6.54
C GLN A 39 -5.39 8.13 -5.24
N ILE A 40 -4.74 6.97 -5.35
CA ILE A 40 -4.22 6.28 -4.16
C ILE A 40 -3.06 7.05 -3.53
N SER A 41 -2.19 7.63 -4.34
CA SER A 41 -1.10 8.49 -3.86
C SER A 41 -1.64 9.72 -3.08
N ASP A 42 -2.69 10.36 -3.58
CA ASP A 42 -3.34 11.48 -2.89
C ASP A 42 -4.04 11.04 -1.60
N PHE A 43 -4.67 9.87 -1.60
CA PHE A 43 -5.24 9.28 -0.38
C PHE A 43 -4.17 9.08 0.71
N LEU A 44 -2.99 8.59 0.35
CA LEU A 44 -1.88 8.42 1.28
C LEU A 44 -1.35 9.76 1.82
N VAL A 45 -1.35 10.78 0.99
CA VAL A 45 -0.99 12.15 1.39
C VAL A 45 -2.04 12.73 2.37
N GLU A 46 -3.33 12.57 2.09
CA GLU A 46 -4.39 13.01 3.01
C GLU A 46 -4.32 12.23 4.33
N PHE A 47 -4.11 10.92 4.29
CA PHE A 47 -3.84 10.12 5.50
C PHE A 47 -2.69 10.72 6.33
N ALA A 48 -1.57 11.05 5.70
CA ALA A 48 -0.43 11.63 6.41
C ALA A 48 -0.76 13.00 7.04
N LYS A 49 -1.52 13.84 6.36
CA LYS A 49 -1.99 15.15 6.87
C LYS A 49 -2.92 14.99 8.07
N ASP A 50 -3.90 14.10 7.99
CA ASP A 50 -4.89 13.87 9.03
C ASP A 50 -4.25 13.36 10.32
N HIS A 51 -3.15 12.60 10.21
CA HIS A 51 -2.38 12.11 11.34
C HIS A 51 -1.23 13.05 11.77
N GLY A 52 -1.05 14.19 11.09
CA GLY A 52 0.02 15.15 11.39
C GLY A 52 1.43 14.64 11.08
N PHE A 53 1.57 13.68 10.16
CA PHE A 53 2.87 13.15 9.75
C PHE A 53 3.53 14.02 8.69
N ARG A 54 4.86 14.11 8.74
CA ARG A 54 5.65 14.61 7.61
C ARG A 54 5.56 13.59 6.47
N TYR A 55 5.48 14.07 5.25
CA TYR A 55 5.46 13.23 4.05
C TYR A 55 6.22 13.90 2.89
N VAL A 56 6.53 13.12 1.89
CA VAL A 56 6.99 13.54 0.57
C VAL A 56 6.13 12.79 -0.46
N GLN A 57 5.59 13.49 -1.43
CA GLN A 57 5.01 12.93 -2.66
C GLN A 57 5.84 13.48 -3.81
N ASP A 58 6.42 12.61 -4.63
CA ASP A 58 7.22 13.02 -5.78
C ASP A 58 6.38 13.20 -7.05
N GLU A 59 7.02 13.63 -8.13
CA GLU A 59 6.36 13.87 -9.43
C GLU A 59 5.83 12.57 -10.08
N LEU A 60 6.35 11.42 -9.70
CA LEU A 60 5.88 10.10 -10.15
C LEU A 60 4.71 9.57 -9.34
N ASN A 61 4.35 10.23 -8.23
CA ASN A 61 3.37 9.83 -7.22
C ASN A 61 3.90 8.78 -6.21
N ASN A 62 5.20 8.52 -6.11
CA ASN A 62 5.72 7.80 -4.96
C ASN A 62 5.44 8.61 -3.68
N VAL A 63 5.18 7.93 -2.57
CA VAL A 63 4.91 8.57 -1.28
C VAL A 63 5.84 8.01 -0.21
N VAL A 64 6.44 8.90 0.57
CA VAL A 64 7.17 8.55 1.79
C VAL A 64 6.49 9.25 2.97
N ILE A 65 6.10 8.48 3.99
CA ILE A 65 5.49 8.99 5.22
C ILE A 65 6.43 8.69 6.39
N TYR A 66 6.65 9.69 7.24
CA TYR A 66 7.61 9.62 8.34
C TYR A 66 6.90 9.64 9.67
N LYS A 67 7.15 8.62 10.51
CA LYS A 67 6.64 8.55 11.88
C LYS A 67 7.81 8.57 12.88
N PRO A 68 7.80 9.47 13.89
CA PRO A 68 8.81 9.46 14.97
C PRO A 68 8.79 8.14 15.73
N GLY A 69 9.92 7.74 16.30
CA GLY A 69 9.99 6.61 17.22
C GLY A 69 9.13 6.82 18.46
N THR A 70 8.58 5.74 18.99
CA THR A 70 7.83 5.76 20.24
C THR A 70 8.74 6.03 21.44
N PRO A 71 8.20 6.44 22.63
CA PRO A 71 9.00 6.70 23.82
C PRO A 71 9.98 5.57 24.14
N GLY A 72 11.26 5.91 24.26
CA GLY A 72 12.38 4.99 24.46
C GLY A 72 13.02 4.45 23.16
N TYR A 73 12.44 4.73 22.00
CA TYR A 73 12.95 4.32 20.69
C TYR A 73 13.28 5.49 19.75
N GLU A 74 13.16 6.74 20.21
CA GLU A 74 13.28 7.95 19.40
C GLU A 74 14.66 8.06 18.72
N ASN A 75 15.70 7.56 19.37
CA ASN A 75 17.07 7.57 18.86
C ASN A 75 17.51 6.23 18.23
N SER A 76 16.59 5.29 18.10
CA SER A 76 16.88 4.01 17.45
C SER A 76 17.09 4.22 15.93
N PRO A 77 17.89 3.35 15.28
CA PRO A 77 18.06 3.44 13.83
C PRO A 77 16.73 3.33 13.10
N THR A 78 16.47 4.29 12.21
CA THR A 78 15.27 4.34 11.38
C THR A 78 15.10 3.07 10.54
N VAL A 79 13.87 2.59 10.45
CA VAL A 79 13.49 1.46 9.62
C VAL A 79 12.63 1.96 8.46
N ILE A 80 12.96 1.53 7.25
CA ILE A 80 12.13 1.74 6.05
C ILE A 80 11.24 0.52 5.87
N ILE A 81 9.95 0.73 5.75
CA ILE A 81 8.95 -0.27 5.36
C ILE A 81 8.54 0.08 3.94
N GLN A 82 8.64 -0.88 3.02
CA GLN A 82 8.38 -0.60 1.61
C GLN A 82 7.41 -1.62 1.00
N GLY A 83 6.54 -1.12 0.14
CA GLY A 83 5.69 -1.85 -0.77
C GLY A 83 5.33 -0.97 -1.97
N HIS A 84 4.61 -1.53 -2.96
CA HIS A 84 4.08 -0.76 -4.07
C HIS A 84 2.55 -0.58 -3.97
N MET A 85 2.03 0.52 -4.55
CA MET A 85 0.62 0.86 -4.41
C MET A 85 -0.21 0.58 -5.66
N ASP A 86 0.43 0.25 -6.77
CA ASP A 86 -0.25 -0.13 -8.00
C ASP A 86 -0.56 -1.64 -8.04
N MET A 87 -1.42 -2.02 -8.94
CA MET A 87 -1.83 -3.41 -9.14
C MET A 87 -2.03 -3.74 -10.62
N VAL A 88 -1.90 -5.03 -10.96
CA VAL A 88 -2.31 -5.59 -12.24
C VAL A 88 -3.83 -5.50 -12.41
N CYS A 89 -4.29 -4.99 -13.54
CA CYS A 89 -5.70 -4.79 -13.86
C CYS A 89 -6.22 -5.83 -14.85
N GLU A 90 -6.71 -6.97 -14.35
CA GLU A 90 -7.32 -8.04 -15.15
C GLU A 90 -8.72 -8.36 -14.66
N LYS A 91 -9.63 -8.67 -15.56
CA LYS A 91 -11.00 -9.07 -15.26
C LYS A 91 -11.52 -10.19 -16.15
N ARG A 92 -12.49 -10.93 -15.66
CA ARG A 92 -13.20 -11.90 -16.49
C ARG A 92 -13.99 -11.19 -17.60
N PRO A 93 -14.16 -11.84 -18.79
CA PRO A 93 -14.85 -11.23 -19.93
C PRO A 93 -16.32 -10.86 -19.66
N ASP A 94 -16.96 -11.52 -18.69
CA ASP A 94 -18.36 -11.35 -18.32
C ASP A 94 -18.57 -10.25 -17.26
N VAL A 95 -17.50 -9.59 -16.80
CA VAL A 95 -17.54 -8.57 -15.74
C VAL A 95 -17.44 -7.17 -16.34
N ASP A 96 -18.44 -6.34 -16.04
CA ASP A 96 -18.39 -4.90 -16.34
C ASP A 96 -17.71 -4.15 -15.20
N HIS A 97 -16.46 -3.73 -15.43
CA HIS A 97 -15.63 -3.01 -14.47
C HIS A 97 -14.64 -2.11 -15.22
N ASP A 98 -14.54 -0.86 -14.79
CA ASP A 98 -13.60 0.12 -15.33
C ASP A 98 -12.53 0.43 -14.27
N PHE A 99 -11.37 -0.20 -14.36
CA PHE A 99 -10.25 -0.01 -13.43
C PHE A 99 -9.74 1.43 -13.32
N THR A 100 -10.17 2.32 -14.20
CA THR A 100 -9.80 3.74 -14.11
C THR A 100 -10.75 4.54 -13.21
N LYS A 101 -11.91 3.97 -12.84
CA LYS A 101 -12.99 4.67 -12.12
C LYS A 101 -13.56 3.90 -10.95
N ASP A 102 -13.63 2.55 -11.09
CA ASP A 102 -14.35 1.72 -10.15
C ASP A 102 -13.40 1.15 -9.10
N GLY A 103 -13.79 1.21 -7.84
CA GLY A 103 -13.17 0.42 -6.79
C GLY A 103 -13.50 -1.06 -6.91
N LEU A 104 -12.70 -1.90 -6.28
CA LEU A 104 -12.86 -3.35 -6.33
C LEU A 104 -14.07 -3.83 -5.53
N ASN A 105 -14.83 -4.74 -6.09
CA ASN A 105 -15.93 -5.41 -5.40
C ASN A 105 -15.39 -6.64 -4.68
N ILE A 106 -14.99 -6.48 -3.43
CA ILE A 106 -14.38 -7.53 -2.61
C ILE A 106 -15.41 -8.34 -1.81
N SER A 107 -15.04 -9.56 -1.47
CA SER A 107 -15.81 -10.44 -0.58
C SER A 107 -14.92 -11.40 0.18
N VAL A 108 -15.41 -11.92 1.32
CA VAL A 108 -14.76 -13.03 2.04
C VAL A 108 -15.49 -14.32 1.69
N LYS A 109 -14.76 -15.29 1.15
CA LYS A 109 -15.31 -16.58 0.76
C LYS A 109 -14.34 -17.69 1.15
N ASP A 110 -14.82 -18.69 1.88
CA ASP A 110 -14.07 -19.87 2.31
C ASP A 110 -12.72 -19.54 3.01
N GLY A 111 -12.70 -18.43 3.79
CA GLY A 111 -11.51 -17.97 4.49
C GLY A 111 -10.54 -17.15 3.63
N TYR A 112 -10.90 -16.83 2.38
CA TYR A 112 -10.11 -16.01 1.48
C TYR A 112 -10.81 -14.68 1.18
N ILE A 113 -10.04 -13.61 1.06
CA ILE A 113 -10.50 -12.34 0.48
C ILE A 113 -10.36 -12.46 -1.03
N THR A 114 -11.43 -12.16 -1.76
CA THR A 114 -11.47 -12.23 -3.23
C THR A 114 -12.09 -10.98 -3.81
N ALA A 115 -11.70 -10.60 -5.02
CA ALA A 115 -12.42 -9.64 -5.84
C ALA A 115 -13.38 -10.38 -6.77
N ASN A 116 -14.61 -9.85 -6.93
CA ASN A 116 -15.68 -10.52 -7.67
C ASN A 116 -15.49 -10.37 -9.18
N GLY A 117 -14.59 -11.15 -9.73
CA GLY A 117 -14.35 -11.24 -11.17
C GLY A 117 -13.24 -10.34 -11.72
N THR A 118 -12.49 -9.71 -10.83
CA THR A 118 -11.27 -8.93 -11.15
C THR A 118 -10.07 -9.46 -10.39
N THR A 119 -8.88 -8.98 -10.70
CA THR A 119 -7.72 -9.04 -9.81
C THR A 119 -8.03 -8.35 -8.49
N LEU A 120 -7.38 -8.77 -7.38
CA LEU A 120 -7.61 -8.25 -6.02
C LEU A 120 -6.65 -7.12 -5.64
N GLY A 121 -5.44 -7.09 -6.23
CA GLY A 121 -4.38 -6.17 -5.80
C GLY A 121 -3.87 -6.46 -4.39
N GLY A 122 -3.89 -7.74 -3.97
CA GLY A 122 -3.28 -8.17 -2.72
C GLY A 122 -1.78 -7.97 -2.74
N ASP A 123 -1.17 -8.23 -3.87
CA ASP A 123 0.12 -7.80 -4.34
C ASP A 123 -0.03 -6.39 -4.95
N ASP A 124 0.52 -5.32 -4.34
CA ASP A 124 1.12 -5.31 -2.99
C ASP A 124 0.30 -4.41 -2.04
N GLY A 125 -1.03 -4.32 -2.30
CA GLY A 125 -1.96 -3.53 -1.48
C GLY A 125 -1.94 -3.93 0.00
N ILE A 126 -1.54 -5.19 0.31
CA ILE A 126 -1.42 -5.63 1.69
C ILE A 126 -0.23 -4.94 2.38
N ALA A 127 0.89 -4.70 1.70
CA ALA A 127 2.01 -3.94 2.26
C ALA A 127 1.62 -2.48 2.52
N VAL A 128 0.87 -1.86 1.60
CA VAL A 128 0.31 -0.52 1.81
C VAL A 128 -0.54 -0.51 3.09
N ALA A 129 -1.43 -1.49 3.25
CA ALA A 129 -2.29 -1.62 4.42
C ALA A 129 -1.48 -1.84 5.73
N TYR A 130 -0.42 -2.65 5.70
CA TYR A 130 0.50 -2.81 6.84
C TYR A 130 1.21 -1.49 7.18
N GLY A 131 1.69 -0.78 6.16
CA GLY A 131 2.32 0.53 6.34
C GLY A 131 1.38 1.52 7.05
N LEU A 132 0.15 1.65 6.57
CA LEU A 132 -0.87 2.51 7.17
C LEU A 132 -1.24 2.07 8.59
N ALA A 133 -1.42 0.77 8.83
CA ALA A 133 -1.73 0.24 10.15
C ALA A 133 -0.62 0.50 11.18
N LEU A 134 0.65 0.43 10.77
CA LEU A 134 1.79 0.79 11.61
C LEU A 134 1.85 2.30 11.87
N LEU A 135 1.58 3.11 10.86
CA LEU A 135 1.52 4.57 10.98
C LEU A 135 0.41 5.01 11.95
N ASP A 136 -0.77 4.42 11.83
CA ASP A 136 -1.92 4.73 12.71
C ASP A 136 -1.77 4.13 14.13
N SER A 137 -0.90 3.15 14.34
CA SER A 137 -0.76 2.49 15.64
C SER A 137 -0.26 3.44 16.73
N THR A 138 -0.86 3.37 17.93
CA THR A 138 -0.43 4.06 19.14
C THR A 138 0.02 3.10 20.24
N ASP A 139 -0.13 1.82 20.01
CA ASP A 139 0.05 0.71 20.95
C ASP A 139 1.22 -0.23 20.61
N ILE A 140 1.87 -0.01 19.47
CA ILE A 140 3.03 -0.79 19.01
C ILE A 140 4.30 0.01 19.24
N PRO A 141 5.23 -0.42 20.11
CA PRO A 141 6.55 0.21 20.22
C PRO A 141 7.36 0.05 18.94
N HIS A 142 7.93 1.15 18.41
CA HIS A 142 8.68 1.13 17.15
C HIS A 142 9.78 2.18 17.11
N PRO A 143 10.89 1.95 16.36
CA PRO A 143 11.85 2.99 16.03
C PRO A 143 11.22 4.06 15.10
N PRO A 144 11.94 5.15 14.76
CA PRO A 144 11.50 6.01 13.68
C PRO A 144 11.22 5.19 12.40
N LEU A 145 10.09 5.44 11.75
CA LEU A 145 9.66 4.74 10.54
C LEU A 145 9.67 5.68 9.34
N GLU A 146 10.06 5.14 8.20
CA GLU A 146 9.86 5.69 6.87
C GLU A 146 9.04 4.67 6.07
N VAL A 147 7.76 4.95 5.84
CA VAL A 147 6.91 4.10 5.01
C VAL A 147 7.01 4.61 3.59
N LEU A 148 7.67 3.83 2.73
CA LEU A 148 7.90 4.12 1.32
C LEU A 148 6.94 3.31 0.48
N LEU A 149 6.08 4.00 -0.25
CA LEU A 149 5.10 3.41 -1.14
C LEU A 149 5.39 3.85 -2.57
N THR A 150 5.82 2.91 -3.40
CA THR A 150 6.21 3.15 -4.79
C THR A 150 5.06 2.91 -5.76
N VAL A 151 5.20 3.38 -6.97
CA VAL A 151 4.22 3.23 -8.05
C VAL A 151 4.81 2.46 -9.23
N ASP A 152 3.92 1.91 -10.06
CA ASP A 152 4.27 1.31 -11.36
C ASP A 152 5.35 0.22 -11.24
N GLU A 153 5.26 -0.57 -10.17
CA GLU A 153 6.12 -1.74 -9.94
C GLU A 153 5.88 -2.78 -11.01
N GLU A 154 4.62 -3.13 -11.22
CA GLU A 154 4.10 -4.19 -12.11
C GLU A 154 4.44 -4.00 -13.60
N ILE A 155 4.90 -2.82 -13.96
CA ILE A 155 5.29 -2.47 -15.33
C ILE A 155 6.76 -2.11 -15.47
N GLY A 156 7.59 -2.54 -14.49
CA GLY A 156 9.05 -2.46 -14.54
C GLY A 156 9.69 -1.54 -13.52
N LEU A 157 9.14 -1.47 -12.29
CA LEU A 157 9.74 -0.74 -11.14
C LEU A 157 9.89 0.76 -11.40
N LEU A 158 9.04 1.37 -12.24
CA LEU A 158 9.26 2.73 -12.76
C LEU A 158 9.32 3.77 -11.64
N GLY A 159 8.46 3.64 -10.62
CA GLY A 159 8.47 4.52 -9.46
C GLY A 159 9.76 4.41 -8.66
N ALA A 160 10.22 3.19 -8.40
CA ALA A 160 11.44 2.94 -7.63
C ALA A 160 12.70 3.43 -8.37
N VAL A 161 12.76 3.24 -9.71
CA VAL A 161 13.88 3.72 -10.56
C VAL A 161 13.98 5.24 -10.55
N GLY A 162 12.84 5.94 -10.52
CA GLY A 162 12.79 7.39 -10.54
C GLY A 162 12.85 8.08 -9.17
N LEU A 163 12.84 7.31 -8.08
CA LEU A 163 12.81 7.85 -6.72
C LEU A 163 14.12 8.56 -6.36
N ASP A 164 14.04 9.79 -5.86
CA ASP A 164 15.17 10.44 -5.19
C ASP A 164 15.37 9.84 -3.79
N CYS A 165 16.31 8.90 -3.67
CA CYS A 165 16.62 8.25 -2.40
C CYS A 165 17.20 9.18 -1.32
N SER A 166 17.51 10.44 -1.63
CA SER A 166 18.01 11.42 -0.63
C SER A 166 16.96 11.76 0.43
N VAL A 167 15.69 11.51 0.15
CA VAL A 167 14.57 11.69 1.09
C VAL A 167 14.58 10.66 2.22
N LEU A 168 15.27 9.51 2.04
CA LEU A 168 15.35 8.41 2.98
C LEU A 168 16.58 8.54 3.89
N LYS A 169 16.39 8.34 5.19
CA LYS A 169 17.45 8.35 6.21
C LYS A 169 17.77 6.96 6.74
N GLY A 170 16.77 6.07 6.71
CA GLY A 170 16.88 4.70 7.18
C GLY A 170 17.98 3.92 6.43
N ARG A 171 18.55 2.93 7.13
CA ARG A 171 19.52 1.96 6.58
C ARG A 171 19.10 0.52 6.83
N ARG A 172 17.97 0.34 7.48
CA ARG A 172 17.29 -0.95 7.65
C ARG A 172 16.05 -0.91 6.77
N PHE A 173 16.01 -1.81 5.81
CA PHE A 173 14.98 -1.84 4.78
C PHE A 173 14.21 -3.16 4.89
N ILE A 174 12.89 -3.07 5.01
CA ILE A 174 11.97 -4.21 5.01
C ILE A 174 11.03 -4.02 3.83
N ASN A 175 11.25 -4.79 2.78
CA ASN A 175 10.32 -4.91 1.67
C ASN A 175 9.26 -5.96 2.04
N LEU A 176 8.00 -5.65 1.81
CA LEU A 176 6.86 -6.54 2.12
C LEU A 176 6.31 -7.26 0.89
N ASP A 177 6.85 -6.93 -0.27
CA ASP A 177 6.53 -7.56 -1.54
C ASP A 177 7.28 -8.89 -1.66
N SER A 178 6.67 -9.96 -1.15
CA SER A 178 7.30 -11.29 -1.07
C SER A 178 6.27 -12.40 -1.29
N GLU A 179 6.60 -13.38 -2.15
CA GLU A 179 5.68 -14.42 -2.62
C GLU A 179 5.46 -15.59 -1.64
N ALA A 180 6.38 -15.81 -0.70
CA ALA A 180 6.36 -17.02 0.12
C ALA A 180 6.09 -16.72 1.59
N GLU A 181 4.95 -17.18 2.10
CA GLU A 181 4.59 -17.10 3.50
C GLU A 181 5.67 -17.70 4.41
N GLY A 182 6.03 -16.97 5.49
CA GLY A 182 7.00 -17.41 6.48
C GLY A 182 8.47 -17.38 6.02
N SER A 183 8.74 -16.83 4.83
CA SER A 183 10.09 -16.70 4.28
C SER A 183 10.66 -15.30 4.50
N LEU A 184 11.94 -15.23 4.87
CA LEU A 184 12.70 -13.98 4.94
C LEU A 184 13.83 -14.04 3.92
N TRP A 185 13.77 -13.16 2.94
CA TRP A 185 14.79 -13.05 1.90
C TRP A 185 15.81 -11.99 2.27
N ILE A 186 17.09 -12.34 2.33
CA ILE A 186 18.19 -11.43 2.70
C ILE A 186 18.97 -10.91 1.49
N SER A 187 18.59 -11.36 0.30
CA SER A 187 19.20 -10.93 -0.96
C SER A 187 18.21 -11.13 -2.10
N CYS A 188 18.47 -10.49 -3.24
CA CYS A 188 17.72 -10.71 -4.47
C CYS A 188 18.53 -11.57 -5.46
N ALA A 189 17.84 -12.06 -6.52
CA ALA A 189 18.47 -12.85 -7.58
C ALA A 189 19.43 -12.02 -8.48
N GLY A 190 19.45 -10.70 -8.30
CA GLY A 190 20.20 -9.75 -9.13
C GLY A 190 19.29 -8.97 -10.07
N GLY A 191 19.87 -8.09 -10.86
CA GLY A 191 19.18 -7.29 -11.87
C GLY A 191 19.58 -7.70 -13.28
N LEU A 192 18.67 -7.56 -14.24
CA LEU A 192 18.91 -7.66 -15.67
C LEU A 192 18.75 -6.27 -16.28
N SER A 193 19.84 -5.73 -16.89
CA SER A 193 19.72 -4.56 -17.75
C SER A 193 19.73 -5.00 -19.21
N GLY A 194 18.66 -4.72 -19.95
CA GLY A 194 18.65 -4.81 -21.40
C GLY A 194 19.52 -3.70 -22.01
N ILE A 195 20.37 -4.04 -22.96
CA ILE A 195 21.14 -3.08 -23.80
C ILE A 195 20.42 -2.94 -25.14
#